data_81f604859784c7ba7ff066f122440fb0
#
_entry.id   81f604859784c7ba7ff066f122440fb0
#
_cell.length_a   1.000
_cell.length_b   1.000
_cell.length_c   1.000
_cell.angle_alpha   90.00
_cell.angle_beta   90.00
_cell.angle_gamma   90.00
#
_symmetry.space_group_name_H-M   'P 1'
#
loop_
_entity.id
_entity.type
_entity.pdbx_description
1 polymer ?
#
loop_
_entity_poly.entity_id
_entity_poly.type
_entity_poly.pdbx_seq_one_letter_code
_entity_poly.pdbx_strand_id
1 'polypeptide(L)'
;MPKVKKKFIHTMNLLPKLNFPPIKLRAREHNGRTEVFDSVRGLYVVLTPEEWVRRHLVEYLMSHCGVPRLSIVEEYPVEVNSMAQRADVVVLDSEARPLILVECKATDVNLGQDVLLQAARYNAVVKAPYVIVTNGLMHYCYEISAEGYTPRSEFPKFR
;
A
#
# COMPACT_ATOMS: atom_id res chain seq x y z
N MET A 1 27.98 -2.25 -20.50
CA MET A 1 26.91 -2.53 -19.54
C MET A 1 25.91 -3.47 -20.16
N PRO A 2 25.47 -4.51 -19.47
CA PRO A 2 24.47 -5.40 -20.03
C PRO A 2 23.18 -4.66 -20.38
N LYS A 3 22.57 -4.99 -21.49
CA LYS A 3 21.30 -4.39 -21.98
C LYS A 3 20.18 -4.37 -20.93
N VAL A 4 20.23 -5.28 -19.97
CA VAL A 4 19.28 -5.45 -18.87
C VAL A 4 19.22 -4.22 -17.96
N LYS A 5 20.38 -3.67 -17.52
CA LYS A 5 20.38 -2.50 -16.61
C LYS A 5 19.78 -1.23 -17.25
N LYS A 6 20.00 -1.05 -18.58
CA LYS A 6 19.41 0.09 -19.29
C LYS A 6 17.88 0.01 -19.37
N LYS A 7 17.33 -1.21 -19.54
CA LYS A 7 15.87 -1.42 -19.61
C LYS A 7 15.19 -1.15 -18.28
N PHE A 8 15.83 -1.55 -17.16
CA PHE A 8 15.32 -1.24 -15.82
C PHE A 8 15.21 0.26 -15.56
N ILE A 9 16.30 0.99 -15.81
CA ILE A 9 16.34 2.44 -15.63
C ILE A 9 15.25 3.09 -16.49
N HIS A 10 15.07 2.62 -17.72
CA HIS A 10 14.04 3.15 -18.60
C HIS A 10 12.63 2.89 -18.08
N THR A 11 12.33 1.66 -17.65
CA THR A 11 11.02 1.30 -17.10
C THR A 11 10.70 2.11 -15.84
N MET A 12 11.66 2.24 -14.93
CA MET A 12 11.48 3.02 -13.70
C MET A 12 11.33 4.52 -13.98
N ASN A 13 12.02 5.05 -14.99
CA ASN A 13 11.91 6.45 -15.40
C ASN A 13 10.55 6.78 -16.07
N LEU A 14 9.83 5.78 -16.55
CA LEU A 14 8.48 5.95 -17.10
C LEU A 14 7.39 5.97 -16.02
N LEU A 15 7.73 5.56 -14.79
CA LEU A 15 6.78 5.59 -13.69
C LEU A 15 6.69 7.01 -13.10
N PRO A 16 5.49 7.46 -12.73
CA PRO A 16 5.32 8.81 -12.21
C PRO A 16 6.02 8.99 -10.86
N LYS A 17 6.55 10.19 -10.64
CA LYS A 17 6.99 10.60 -9.32
C LYS A 17 5.78 10.70 -8.40
N LEU A 18 5.84 10.03 -7.24
CA LEU A 18 4.76 10.02 -6.28
C LEU A 18 4.92 11.13 -5.23
N ASN A 19 3.83 11.45 -4.56
CA ASN A 19 3.82 12.35 -3.40
C ASN A 19 4.21 11.57 -2.14
N PHE A 20 5.36 10.90 -2.22
CA PHE A 20 6.07 10.22 -1.16
C PHE A 20 7.56 10.55 -1.28
N PRO A 21 8.34 10.46 -0.20
CA PRO A 21 9.80 10.53 -0.33
C PRO A 21 10.34 9.47 -1.29
N PRO A 22 11.47 9.74 -1.98
CA PRO A 22 12.11 8.75 -2.84
C PRO A 22 12.47 7.49 -2.08
N ILE A 23 12.35 6.35 -2.74
CA ILE A 23 12.73 5.06 -2.18
C ILE A 23 13.75 4.37 -3.08
N LYS A 24 14.51 3.45 -2.50
CA LYS A 24 15.42 2.56 -3.24
C LYS A 24 14.75 1.22 -3.45
N LEU A 25 14.45 0.87 -4.70
CA LEU A 25 13.89 -0.42 -5.05
C LEU A 25 14.96 -1.32 -5.66
N ARG A 26 15.07 -2.53 -5.14
CA ARG A 26 15.84 -3.59 -5.77
C ARG A 26 14.99 -4.23 -6.87
N ALA A 27 15.46 -4.11 -8.11
CA ALA A 27 14.70 -4.54 -9.28
C ALA A 27 15.48 -5.56 -10.09
N ARG A 28 14.76 -6.39 -10.84
CA ARG A 28 15.34 -7.37 -11.77
C ARG A 28 14.44 -7.54 -12.99
N GLU A 29 15.01 -8.06 -14.08
CA GLU A 29 14.25 -8.63 -15.20
C GLU A 29 14.09 -10.13 -15.00
N HIS A 30 12.88 -10.62 -15.14
CA HIS A 30 12.58 -12.04 -15.06
C HIS A 30 11.42 -12.37 -16.01
N ASN A 31 11.61 -13.35 -16.90
CA ASN A 31 10.62 -13.75 -17.90
C ASN A 31 10.04 -12.57 -18.72
N GLY A 32 10.91 -11.61 -19.08
CA GLY A 32 10.52 -10.44 -19.86
C GLY A 32 9.75 -9.37 -19.09
N ARG A 33 9.64 -9.48 -17.78
CA ARG A 33 8.94 -8.53 -16.91
C ARG A 33 9.90 -7.89 -15.92
N THR A 34 9.65 -6.63 -15.59
CA THR A 34 10.34 -5.96 -14.50
C THR A 34 9.69 -6.37 -13.17
N GLU A 35 10.52 -6.88 -12.26
CA GLU A 35 10.11 -7.23 -10.90
C GLU A 35 10.87 -6.39 -9.90
N VAL A 36 10.23 -6.08 -8.77
CA VAL A 36 10.83 -5.38 -7.65
C VAL A 36 10.75 -6.23 -6.39
N PHE A 37 11.75 -6.07 -5.52
CA PHE A 37 11.79 -6.83 -4.28
C PHE A 37 10.85 -6.22 -3.25
N ASP A 38 9.96 -7.06 -2.74
CA ASP A 38 9.08 -6.75 -1.62
C ASP A 38 9.76 -7.21 -0.33
N SER A 39 10.29 -6.28 0.45
CA SER A 39 11.02 -6.57 1.69
C SER A 39 10.11 -7.09 2.81
N VAL A 40 8.81 -6.85 2.74
CA VAL A 40 7.84 -7.35 3.72
C VAL A 40 7.57 -8.82 3.51
N ARG A 41 7.28 -9.23 2.27
CA ARG A 41 7.02 -10.62 1.92
C ARG A 41 8.28 -11.43 1.61
N GLY A 42 9.43 -10.75 1.42
CA GLY A 42 10.71 -11.41 1.12
C GLY A 42 10.76 -12.07 -0.25
N LEU A 43 10.07 -11.52 -1.24
CA LEU A 43 10.01 -12.07 -2.60
C LEU A 43 9.95 -10.95 -3.64
N TYR A 44 10.22 -11.30 -4.90
CA TYR A 44 10.06 -10.39 -6.03
C TYR A 44 8.63 -10.42 -6.53
N VAL A 45 8.10 -9.25 -6.86
CA VAL A 45 6.76 -9.06 -7.42
C VAL A 45 6.85 -8.28 -8.73
N VAL A 46 5.92 -8.53 -9.64
CA VAL A 46 5.87 -7.78 -10.89
C VAL A 46 5.59 -6.31 -10.60
N LEU A 47 6.39 -5.41 -11.20
CA LEU A 47 6.22 -3.98 -11.06
C LEU A 47 5.05 -3.51 -11.93
N THR A 48 3.90 -3.32 -11.30
CA THR A 48 2.72 -2.70 -11.89
C THR A 48 2.60 -1.26 -11.40
N PRO A 49 1.76 -0.41 -12.03
CA PRO A 49 1.50 0.95 -11.51
C PRO A 49 0.97 0.95 -10.08
N GLU A 50 0.14 -0.02 -9.70
CA GLU A 50 -0.38 -0.15 -8.35
C GLU A 50 0.69 -0.63 -7.36
N GLU A 51 1.55 -1.59 -7.77
CA GLU A 51 2.66 -2.05 -6.95
C GLU A 51 3.69 -0.95 -6.70
N TRP A 52 3.88 -0.04 -7.67
CA TRP A 52 4.71 1.14 -7.51
C TRP A 52 4.23 2.02 -6.35
N VAL A 53 2.92 2.24 -6.27
CA VAL A 53 2.30 2.98 -5.17
C VAL A 53 2.46 2.23 -3.84
N ARG A 54 2.17 0.93 -3.83
CA ARG A 54 2.26 0.11 -2.61
C ARG A 54 3.66 0.08 -2.03
N ARG A 55 4.71 -0.05 -2.87
CA ARG A 55 6.11 -0.04 -2.39
C ARG A 55 6.47 1.27 -1.71
N HIS A 56 6.05 2.39 -2.25
CA HIS A 56 6.28 3.70 -1.63
C HIS A 56 5.51 3.86 -0.31
N LEU A 57 4.25 3.45 -0.30
CA LEU A 57 3.43 3.51 0.91
C LEU A 57 4.01 2.67 2.04
N VAL A 58 4.38 1.42 1.77
CA VAL A 58 4.94 0.50 2.76
C VAL A 58 6.25 1.08 3.31
N GLU A 59 7.12 1.60 2.46
CA GLU A 59 8.36 2.25 2.89
C GLU A 59 8.10 3.48 3.76
N TYR A 60 7.10 4.28 3.41
CA TYR A 60 6.70 5.44 4.19
C TYR A 60 6.18 5.04 5.59
N LEU A 61 5.37 4.00 5.66
CA LEU A 61 4.89 3.48 6.95
C LEU A 61 6.06 3.07 7.85
N MET A 62 7.07 2.40 7.31
CA MET A 62 8.24 1.99 8.08
C MET A 62 9.13 3.17 8.46
N SER A 63 9.46 4.04 7.50
CA SER A 63 10.46 5.08 7.68
C SER A 63 9.94 6.31 8.44
N HIS A 64 8.68 6.68 8.24
CA HIS A 64 8.09 7.91 8.76
C HIS A 64 7.02 7.70 9.82
N CYS A 65 6.31 6.57 9.78
CA CYS A 65 5.27 6.26 10.76
C CYS A 65 5.75 5.32 11.86
N GLY A 66 6.98 4.81 11.77
CA GLY A 66 7.58 3.94 12.78
C GLY A 66 7.00 2.53 12.81
N VAL A 67 6.34 2.08 11.74
CA VAL A 67 5.74 0.75 11.68
C VAL A 67 6.83 -0.32 11.51
N PRO A 68 6.94 -1.29 12.42
CA PRO A 68 7.86 -2.41 12.23
C PRO A 68 7.46 -3.24 11.00
N ARG A 69 8.45 -3.72 10.26
CA ARG A 69 8.22 -4.56 9.08
C ARG A 69 7.32 -5.76 9.39
N LEU A 70 7.52 -6.40 10.54
CA LEU A 70 6.75 -7.58 10.96
C LEU A 70 5.29 -7.27 11.32
N SER A 71 4.95 -5.99 11.47
CA SER A 71 3.57 -5.54 11.71
C SER A 71 2.79 -5.29 10.42
N ILE A 72 3.43 -5.38 9.26
CA ILE A 72 2.81 -5.14 7.96
C ILE A 72 2.43 -6.46 7.31
N VAL A 73 1.17 -6.59 6.93
CA VAL A 73 0.65 -7.74 6.17
C VAL A 73 0.12 -7.23 4.84
N GLU A 74 0.73 -7.66 3.74
CA GLU A 74 0.27 -7.37 2.39
C GLU A 74 -0.66 -8.48 1.91
N GLU A 75 -1.61 -8.12 1.04
CA GLU A 75 -2.61 -9.05 0.53
C GLU A 75 -3.36 -9.76 1.69
N TYR A 76 -3.81 -8.96 2.64
CA TYR A 76 -4.47 -9.44 3.85
C TYR A 76 -5.83 -10.05 3.51
N PRO A 77 -6.08 -11.34 3.83
CA PRO A 77 -7.34 -12.00 3.50
C PRO A 77 -8.53 -11.36 4.21
N VAL A 78 -9.57 -11.05 3.46
CA VAL A 78 -10.84 -10.53 3.97
C VAL A 78 -11.97 -11.26 3.31
N GLU A 79 -12.89 -11.85 4.08
CA GLU A 79 -14.10 -12.45 3.55
C GLU A 79 -15.23 -11.44 3.61
N VAL A 80 -15.76 -11.07 2.44
CA VAL A 80 -16.87 -10.13 2.29
C VAL A 80 -18.01 -10.81 1.55
N ASN A 81 -19.18 -10.91 2.19
CA ASN A 81 -20.35 -11.59 1.60
C ASN A 81 -20.05 -13.00 1.11
N SER A 82 -19.33 -13.78 1.91
CA SER A 82 -18.88 -15.15 1.61
C SER A 82 -17.90 -15.26 0.43
N MET A 83 -17.37 -14.13 -0.06
CA MET A 83 -16.37 -14.07 -1.11
C MET A 83 -15.00 -13.75 -0.53
N ALA A 84 -13.99 -14.54 -0.92
CA ALA A 84 -12.61 -14.29 -0.55
C ALA A 84 -12.08 -13.06 -1.29
N GLN A 85 -11.66 -12.05 -0.54
CA GLN A 85 -11.06 -10.82 -1.02
C GLN A 85 -9.72 -10.60 -0.33
N ARG A 86 -9.00 -9.56 -0.71
CA ARG A 86 -7.73 -9.17 -0.08
C ARG A 86 -7.64 -7.67 0.04
N ALA A 87 -7.31 -7.19 1.24
CA ALA A 87 -6.90 -5.81 1.43
C ALA A 87 -5.42 -5.66 1.05
N ASP A 88 -5.05 -4.56 0.42
CA ASP A 88 -3.69 -4.38 -0.09
C ASP A 88 -2.65 -4.41 1.03
N VAL A 89 -2.92 -3.70 2.13
CA VAL A 89 -2.05 -3.65 3.30
C VAL A 89 -2.90 -3.54 4.56
N VAL A 90 -2.57 -4.33 5.57
CA VAL A 90 -3.06 -4.15 6.93
C VAL A 90 -1.85 -4.05 7.86
N VAL A 91 -1.81 -3.00 8.67
CA VAL A 91 -0.83 -2.85 9.74
C VAL A 91 -1.45 -3.38 11.03
N LEU A 92 -0.72 -4.28 11.69
CA LEU A 92 -1.11 -4.81 13.01
C LEU A 92 -0.42 -4.01 14.10
N ASP A 93 -1.12 -3.82 15.22
CA ASP A 93 -0.53 -3.18 16.40
C ASP A 93 0.40 -4.15 17.16
N SER A 94 0.93 -3.70 18.31
CA SER A 94 1.83 -4.51 19.13
C SER A 94 1.20 -5.76 19.73
N GLU A 95 -0.12 -5.85 19.71
CA GLU A 95 -0.89 -7.02 20.17
C GLU A 95 -1.46 -7.83 18.99
N ALA A 96 -0.94 -7.60 17.79
CA ALA A 96 -1.35 -8.27 16.54
C ALA A 96 -2.83 -8.01 16.16
N ARG A 97 -3.38 -6.87 16.58
CA ARG A 97 -4.72 -6.44 16.16
C ARG A 97 -4.62 -5.47 14.99
N PRO A 98 -5.58 -5.47 14.05
CA PRO A 98 -5.59 -4.49 12.97
C PRO A 98 -5.58 -3.05 13.49
N LEU A 99 -4.62 -2.26 13.02
CA LEU A 99 -4.47 -0.84 13.35
C LEU A 99 -4.79 0.07 12.16
N ILE A 100 -4.30 -0.27 10.99
CA ILE A 100 -4.49 0.51 9.76
C ILE A 100 -4.84 -0.45 8.63
N LEU A 101 -5.91 -0.14 7.91
CA LEU A 101 -6.23 -0.78 6.63
C LEU A 101 -5.90 0.19 5.50
N VAL A 102 -5.18 -0.26 4.48
CA VAL A 102 -4.79 0.57 3.35
C VAL A 102 -5.25 -0.05 2.04
N GLU A 103 -5.85 0.77 1.18
CA GLU A 103 -6.12 0.47 -0.21
C GLU A 103 -5.27 1.35 -1.13
N CYS A 104 -4.54 0.70 -2.02
CA CYS A 104 -3.68 1.34 -3.01
C CYS A 104 -4.30 1.25 -4.40
N LYS A 105 -4.21 2.34 -5.14
CA LYS A 105 -4.60 2.41 -6.55
C LYS A 105 -3.45 2.99 -7.38
N ALA A 106 -3.46 2.72 -8.67
CA ALA A 106 -2.54 3.37 -9.59
C ALA A 106 -2.79 4.89 -9.65
N THR A 107 -1.78 5.66 -10.07
CA THR A 107 -1.83 7.13 -10.08
C THR A 107 -2.90 7.72 -10.98
N ASP A 108 -3.34 7.00 -12.01
CA ASP A 108 -4.39 7.41 -12.93
C ASP A 108 -5.80 7.07 -12.44
N VAL A 109 -5.93 6.37 -11.30
CA VAL A 109 -7.22 6.08 -10.70
C VAL A 109 -7.63 7.24 -9.81
N ASN A 110 -8.83 7.77 -10.05
CA ASN A 110 -9.41 8.79 -9.19
C ASN A 110 -9.90 8.16 -7.89
N LEU A 111 -9.51 8.75 -6.75
CA LEU A 111 -9.95 8.30 -5.41
C LEU A 111 -11.33 8.87 -5.10
N GLY A 112 -12.33 8.39 -5.84
CA GLY A 112 -13.71 8.78 -5.62
C GLY A 112 -14.41 7.97 -4.52
N GLN A 113 -15.71 8.19 -4.41
CA GLN A 113 -16.54 7.55 -3.38
C GLN A 113 -16.53 6.02 -3.47
N ASP A 114 -16.44 5.46 -4.67
CA ASP A 114 -16.40 4.01 -4.90
C ASP A 114 -15.17 3.35 -4.28
N VAL A 115 -14.00 3.98 -4.36
CA VAL A 115 -12.76 3.48 -3.74
C VAL A 115 -12.88 3.51 -2.21
N LEU A 116 -13.41 4.60 -1.66
CA LEU A 116 -13.62 4.71 -0.21
C LEU A 116 -14.65 3.69 0.28
N LEU A 117 -15.74 3.48 -0.46
CA LEU A 117 -16.75 2.48 -0.11
C LEU A 117 -16.17 1.06 -0.13
N GLN A 118 -15.30 0.75 -1.07
CA GLN A 118 -14.61 -0.55 -1.10
C GLN A 118 -13.73 -0.74 0.14
N ALA A 119 -12.94 0.26 0.50
CA ALA A 119 -12.12 0.22 1.71
C ALA A 119 -13.00 0.08 2.97
N ALA A 120 -14.12 0.79 3.02
CA ALA A 120 -15.07 0.69 4.13
C ALA A 120 -15.69 -0.70 4.24
N ARG A 121 -16.02 -1.35 3.13
CA ARG A 121 -16.51 -2.74 3.14
C ARG A 121 -15.50 -3.71 3.72
N TYR A 122 -14.24 -3.60 3.32
CA TYR A 122 -13.17 -4.42 3.91
C TYR A 122 -13.01 -4.12 5.40
N ASN A 123 -13.06 -2.84 5.76
CA ASN A 123 -12.88 -2.44 7.16
C ASN A 123 -14.07 -2.78 8.06
N ALA A 124 -15.25 -3.00 7.52
CA ALA A 124 -16.37 -3.54 8.29
C ALA A 124 -16.06 -4.94 8.85
N VAL A 125 -15.18 -5.68 8.17
CA VAL A 125 -14.69 -7.00 8.60
C VAL A 125 -13.41 -6.88 9.41
N VAL A 126 -12.43 -6.12 8.92
CA VAL A 126 -11.09 -5.98 9.55
C VAL A 126 -11.14 -5.16 10.84
N LYS A 127 -11.98 -4.11 10.87
CA LYS A 127 -12.20 -3.24 12.04
C LYS A 127 -10.94 -2.52 12.53
N ALA A 128 -10.11 -2.08 11.60
CA ALA A 128 -8.99 -1.21 11.93
C ALA A 128 -9.50 0.19 12.33
N PRO A 129 -8.91 0.84 13.35
CA PRO A 129 -9.29 2.20 13.74
C PRO A 129 -8.87 3.27 12.74
N TYR A 130 -8.00 2.95 11.78
CA TYR A 130 -7.57 3.87 10.73
C TYR A 130 -7.71 3.23 9.36
N VAL A 131 -8.16 4.01 8.38
CA VAL A 131 -8.23 3.61 6.97
C VAL A 131 -7.49 4.64 6.13
N ILE A 132 -6.63 4.17 5.25
CA ILE A 132 -5.91 4.98 4.28
C ILE A 132 -6.28 4.51 2.88
N VAL A 133 -6.60 5.44 1.99
CA VAL A 133 -6.70 5.19 0.55
C VAL A 133 -5.71 6.11 -0.17
N THR A 134 -4.97 5.57 -1.12
CA THR A 134 -3.92 6.32 -1.83
C THR A 134 -3.79 5.85 -3.27
N ASN A 135 -3.53 6.80 -4.16
CA ASN A 135 -3.07 6.52 -5.52
C ASN A 135 -1.62 6.99 -5.74
N GLY A 136 -0.92 7.31 -4.68
CA GLY A 136 0.45 7.80 -4.71
C GLY A 136 0.57 9.31 -4.91
N LEU A 137 -0.42 9.97 -5.48
CA LEU A 137 -0.47 11.42 -5.67
C LEU A 137 -1.36 12.09 -4.64
N MET A 138 -2.48 11.44 -4.32
CA MET A 138 -3.43 11.85 -3.29
C MET A 138 -3.50 10.77 -2.23
N HIS A 139 -3.61 11.19 -0.97
CA HIS A 139 -3.73 10.30 0.18
C HIS A 139 -4.88 10.79 1.04
N TYR A 140 -5.76 9.88 1.42
CA TYR A 140 -6.81 10.16 2.39
C TYR A 140 -6.65 9.23 3.57
N CYS A 141 -6.64 9.80 4.77
CA CYS A 141 -6.58 9.05 6.03
C CYS A 141 -7.81 9.37 6.85
N TYR A 142 -8.42 8.34 7.40
CA TYR A 142 -9.62 8.45 8.24
C TYR A 142 -9.40 7.72 9.56
N GLU A 143 -9.85 8.33 10.62
CA GLU A 143 -10.02 7.67 11.91
C GLU A 143 -11.46 7.20 12.05
N ILE A 144 -11.65 5.96 12.46
CA ILE A 144 -12.95 5.31 12.55
C ILE A 144 -13.39 5.31 14.02
N SER A 145 -14.58 5.81 14.29
CA SER A 145 -15.20 5.80 15.61
C SER A 145 -16.67 5.42 15.50
N ALA A 146 -17.37 5.35 16.63
CA ALA A 146 -18.81 5.14 16.65
C ALA A 146 -19.59 6.21 15.87
N GLU A 147 -18.99 7.39 15.68
CA GLU A 147 -19.57 8.51 14.93
C GLU A 147 -19.27 8.45 13.42
N GLY A 148 -18.48 7.47 12.97
CA GLY A 148 -18.16 7.25 11.57
C GLY A 148 -16.69 7.54 11.22
N TYR A 149 -16.47 7.96 9.98
CA TYR A 149 -15.17 8.22 9.40
C TYR A 149 -14.80 9.70 9.54
N THR A 150 -13.75 10.01 10.29
CA THR A 150 -13.26 11.38 10.48
C THR A 150 -11.95 11.57 9.71
N PRO A 151 -11.90 12.51 8.73
CA PRO A 151 -10.66 12.79 8.00
C PRO A 151 -9.53 13.24 8.93
N ARG A 152 -8.32 12.77 8.64
CA ARG A 152 -7.08 13.18 9.30
C ARG A 152 -6.10 13.74 8.28
N SER A 153 -5.36 14.77 8.67
CA SER A 153 -4.35 15.40 7.81
C SER A 153 -3.03 14.65 7.79
N GLU A 154 -2.80 13.75 8.73
CA GLU A 154 -1.57 12.96 8.86
C GLU A 154 -1.88 11.48 9.03
N PHE A 155 -0.94 10.64 8.61
CA PHE A 155 -1.00 9.22 8.88
C PHE A 155 -0.74 8.96 10.37
N PRO A 156 -1.39 7.93 10.95
CA PRO A 156 -1.17 7.59 12.33
C PRO A 156 0.27 7.10 12.57
N LYS A 157 0.83 7.43 13.72
CA LYS A 157 2.08 6.84 14.17
C LYS A 157 1.83 5.48 14.80
N PHE A 158 2.78 4.57 14.60
CA PHE A 158 2.70 3.25 15.22
C PHE A 158 2.82 3.35 16.75
N ARG A 159 1.99 2.57 17.43
CA ARG A 159 2.00 2.46 18.90
C ARG A 159 1.83 1.01 19.32
#